data_bbd4f6e8388f1b3a932f2cee99b6e302
#
_entry.id   bbd4f6e8388f1b3a932f2cee99b6e302
#
_cell.length_a   1.000
_cell.length_b   1.000
_cell.length_c   1.000
_cell.angle_alpha   90.00
_cell.angle_beta   90.00
_cell.angle_gamma   90.00
#
_symmetry.space_group_name_H-M   'P 1'
#
loop_
_entity.id
_entity.type
_entity.pdbx_description
1 polymer ?
#
loop_
_entity_poly.entity_id
_entity_poly.type
_entity_poly.pdbx_seq_one_letter_code
_entity_poly.pdbx_strand_id
1 'polypeptide(L)'
;NRTCYNASNYDNFNLNNYPSKTLIRDKYILVYQDVRGRYLSEGTWTNMTPNVPGNDVKNKSAVDESSDTWDSIDWLLKNVKNNNGKFGQYGISYPGFYSAAALPDAHPALKAVSPQAPIADFFFDDFHHQGAFVQAYTAIFGVFGYNPDKPTKDNWFMKPMMKFYGQPIPDGYDFHRRMGPLKNFTEQYHADNYFWKEHVDHPNYDTFWQKRNLLPHLKKVAPATLIVGGWFDAEDLYGPLNIYKTIEKHNPGGQNQIVMGPWGHGDWAKENGKSTHNHIYFGDSISTWYQRN
;
A
#
# COMPACT_ATOMS: atom_id res chain seq x y z
N ASN A 1 4.52 4.01 9.96
CA ASN A 1 3.92 3.99 8.62
C ASN A 1 4.97 4.30 7.57
N ARG A 2 5.09 3.43 6.55
CA ARG A 2 5.92 3.64 5.35
C ARG A 2 5.00 3.95 4.17
N THR A 3 5.37 4.87 3.32
CA THR A 3 4.51 5.34 2.24
C THR A 3 5.29 5.81 1.02
N CYS A 4 4.71 5.63 -0.17
CA CYS A 4 5.17 6.24 -1.42
C CYS A 4 4.44 7.55 -1.75
N TYR A 5 3.48 7.96 -0.90
CA TYR A 5 2.57 9.09 -1.15
C TYR A 5 2.95 10.39 -0.43
N ASN A 6 4.15 10.54 0.06
CA ASN A 6 4.62 11.61 0.94
C ASN A 6 4.34 11.36 2.43
N ALA A 7 5.36 11.03 3.17
CA ALA A 7 5.29 10.78 4.62
C ALA A 7 4.86 12.00 5.44
N SER A 8 4.91 13.23 4.84
CA SER A 8 4.59 14.34 5.35
C SER A 8 4.43 15.41 5.41
N ASN A 9 4.03 16.10 5.93
CA ASN A 9 4.14 17.46 6.45
C ASN A 9 5.29 17.56 7.43
N TYR A 10 6.47 17.66 6.91
CA TYR A 10 7.69 17.83 7.71
C TYR A 10 7.61 19.03 8.67
N ASP A 11 6.69 19.96 8.40
CA ASP A 11 6.50 21.18 9.18
C ASP A 11 5.14 21.24 9.91
N ASN A 12 4.15 20.43 9.53
CA ASN A 12 2.80 20.44 10.09
C ASN A 12 2.21 19.04 10.19
N PHE A 13 2.47 18.39 11.30
CA PHE A 13 1.98 17.05 11.54
C PHE A 13 0.49 17.06 11.93
N ASN A 14 -0.38 16.46 11.12
CA ASN A 14 -1.79 16.36 11.46
C ASN A 14 -2.05 15.19 12.42
N LEU A 15 -2.05 15.49 13.71
CA LEU A 15 -2.29 14.53 14.79
C LEU A 15 -3.76 14.13 14.95
N ASN A 16 -4.66 14.73 14.20
CA ASN A 16 -6.10 14.49 14.36
C ASN A 16 -6.62 13.31 13.54
N ASN A 17 -5.80 12.74 12.66
CA ASN A 17 -6.21 11.61 11.85
C ASN A 17 -6.12 10.30 12.66
N TYR A 18 -7.11 9.43 12.45
CA TYR A 18 -7.05 8.06 12.95
C TYR A 18 -5.92 7.27 12.24
N PRO A 19 -5.15 6.42 12.94
CA PRO A 19 -5.18 6.15 14.38
C PRO A 19 -4.23 7.04 15.21
N SER A 20 -3.60 8.05 14.61
CA SER A 20 -2.55 8.87 15.23
C SER A 20 -2.97 9.47 16.57
N LYS A 21 -4.19 10.02 16.65
CA LYS A 21 -4.75 10.63 17.87
C LYS A 21 -4.78 9.65 19.04
N THR A 22 -5.23 8.42 18.82
CA THR A 22 -5.29 7.38 19.84
C THR A 22 -3.90 6.93 20.25
N LEU A 23 -3.02 6.66 19.30
CA LEU A 23 -1.65 6.23 19.57
C LEU A 23 -0.85 7.28 20.34
N ILE A 24 -1.03 8.58 20.05
CA ILE A 24 -0.37 9.65 20.79
C ILE A 24 -0.89 9.75 22.22
N ARG A 25 -2.21 9.66 22.42
CA ARG A 25 -2.82 9.62 23.74
C ARG A 25 -2.21 8.50 24.58
N ASP A 26 -1.95 7.36 23.97
CA ASP A 26 -1.37 6.19 24.61
C ASP A 26 0.17 6.19 24.58
N LYS A 27 0.78 7.36 24.27
CA LYS A 27 2.22 7.66 24.34
C LYS A 27 3.09 6.87 23.35
N TYR A 28 2.56 6.49 22.21
CA TYR A 28 3.37 5.93 21.14
C TYR A 28 4.21 7.00 20.43
N ILE A 29 5.41 6.62 20.04
CA ILE A 29 6.25 7.42 19.12
C ILE A 29 5.79 7.08 17.69
N LEU A 30 5.28 8.08 16.97
CA LEU A 30 4.85 7.91 15.58
C LEU A 30 6.01 8.18 14.63
N VAL A 31 6.20 7.28 13.69
CA VAL A 31 7.21 7.38 12.64
C VAL A 31 6.52 7.30 11.28
N TYR A 32 6.78 8.28 10.43
CA TYR A 32 6.35 8.30 9.04
C TYR A 32 7.59 8.36 8.16
N GLN A 33 7.65 7.48 7.18
CA GLN A 33 8.81 7.33 6.31
C GLN A 33 8.39 7.31 4.86
N ASP A 34 8.99 8.15 4.04
CA ASP A 34 9.00 7.95 2.60
C ASP A 34 9.83 6.72 2.27
N VAL A 35 9.28 5.84 1.44
CA VAL A 35 10.02 4.67 0.98
C VAL A 35 11.18 5.08 0.09
N ARG A 36 12.15 4.19 -0.07
CA ARG A 36 13.33 4.36 -0.91
C ARG A 36 13.01 5.02 -2.25
N GLY A 37 13.74 6.08 -2.61
CA GLY A 37 13.62 6.79 -3.87
C GLY A 37 12.34 7.62 -4.05
N ARG A 38 11.57 7.81 -2.99
CA ARG A 38 10.37 8.69 -3.02
C ARG A 38 10.59 9.89 -2.12
N TYR A 39 10.16 11.07 -2.59
CA TYR A 39 10.22 12.36 -1.89
C TYR A 39 11.62 12.68 -1.35
N LEU A 40 11.82 12.73 -0.04
CA LEU A 40 13.13 13.05 0.56
C LEU A 40 13.98 11.81 0.84
N SER A 41 13.48 10.60 0.59
CA SER A 41 14.27 9.39 0.72
C SER A 41 15.16 9.18 -0.51
N GLU A 42 16.42 8.89 -0.24
CA GLU A 42 17.42 8.60 -1.27
C GLU A 42 17.24 7.20 -1.89
N GLY A 43 18.01 6.93 -2.91
CA GLY A 43 18.00 5.65 -3.63
C GLY A 43 17.06 5.64 -4.83
N THR A 44 16.87 4.48 -5.41
CA THR A 44 15.98 4.28 -6.55
C THR A 44 14.70 3.57 -6.09
N TRP A 45 13.56 4.17 -6.38
CA TRP A 45 12.28 3.53 -6.13
C TRP A 45 11.97 2.50 -7.21
N THR A 46 11.55 1.33 -6.76
CA THR A 46 10.99 0.29 -7.63
C THR A 46 9.52 0.16 -7.28
N ASN A 47 8.66 0.31 -8.27
CA ASN A 47 7.23 0.09 -8.07
C ASN A 47 6.96 -1.40 -7.87
N MET A 48 6.12 -1.74 -6.88
CA MET A 48 5.78 -3.12 -6.58
C MET A 48 7.05 -3.99 -6.37
N THR A 49 7.92 -3.57 -5.47
CA THR A 49 9.21 -4.22 -5.23
C THR A 49 9.03 -5.72 -4.96
N PRO A 50 9.65 -6.62 -5.76
CA PRO A 50 9.63 -8.03 -5.48
C PRO A 50 10.26 -8.36 -4.12
N ASN A 51 9.68 -9.30 -3.38
CA ASN A 51 10.33 -9.83 -2.17
C ASN A 51 11.49 -10.75 -2.56
N VAL A 52 12.59 -10.63 -1.84
CA VAL A 52 13.79 -11.47 -2.01
C VAL A 52 13.85 -12.49 -0.87
N PRO A 53 13.52 -13.77 -1.12
CA PRO A 53 13.44 -14.76 -0.07
C PRO A 53 14.79 -14.99 0.64
N GLY A 54 14.72 -15.10 1.97
CA GLY A 54 15.91 -15.34 2.79
C GLY A 54 16.92 -14.22 2.67
N ASN A 55 16.41 -13.00 2.47
CA ASN A 55 17.27 -11.82 2.45
C ASN A 55 18.02 -11.74 3.77
N ASP A 56 19.17 -12.43 3.81
CA ASP A 56 20.07 -12.34 4.94
C ASP A 56 20.45 -10.87 5.09
N VAL A 57 20.07 -10.27 6.22
CA VAL A 57 20.42 -8.89 6.59
C VAL A 57 21.91 -8.59 6.35
N LYS A 58 22.72 -9.62 6.26
CA LYS A 58 24.14 -9.54 5.88
C LYS A 58 24.36 -9.39 4.36
N ASN A 59 23.40 -9.78 3.53
CA ASN A 59 23.49 -9.64 2.09
C ASN A 59 22.96 -8.28 1.63
N LYS A 60 23.74 -7.24 1.84
CA LYS A 60 23.41 -5.85 1.49
C LYS A 60 23.17 -5.59 -0.02
N SER A 61 23.33 -6.59 -0.88
CA SER A 61 23.11 -6.45 -2.31
C SER A 61 21.65 -6.69 -2.72
N ALA A 62 20.86 -7.33 -1.89
CA ALA A 62 19.46 -7.60 -2.14
C ALA A 62 18.60 -6.62 -1.31
N VAL A 63 17.87 -5.75 -1.99
CA VAL A 63 17.03 -4.73 -1.37
C VAL A 63 15.58 -5.03 -1.70
N ASP A 64 14.75 -5.14 -0.67
CA ASP A 64 13.31 -5.23 -0.75
C ASP A 64 12.64 -4.48 0.41
N GLU A 65 11.31 -4.50 0.48
CA GLU A 65 10.57 -3.77 1.52
C GLU A 65 10.76 -4.36 2.92
N SER A 66 11.08 -5.66 3.02
CA SER A 66 11.40 -6.31 4.29
C SER A 66 12.74 -5.84 4.83
N SER A 67 13.79 -5.84 4.00
CA SER A 67 15.12 -5.37 4.38
C SER A 67 15.15 -3.88 4.70
N ASP A 68 14.45 -3.05 3.92
CA ASP A 68 14.32 -1.61 4.20
C ASP A 68 13.59 -1.34 5.52
N THR A 69 12.59 -2.17 5.86
CA THR A 69 11.91 -2.07 7.16
C THR A 69 12.85 -2.50 8.29
N TRP A 70 13.64 -3.54 8.08
CA TRP A 70 14.63 -4.01 9.05
C TRP A 70 15.64 -2.89 9.37
N ASP A 71 16.27 -2.32 8.35
CA ASP A 71 17.26 -1.26 8.51
C ASP A 71 16.66 -0.02 9.17
N SER A 72 15.42 0.32 8.84
CA SER A 72 14.70 1.42 9.48
C SER A 72 14.50 1.19 10.97
N ILE A 73 14.09 -0.01 11.38
CA ILE A 73 13.92 -0.37 12.79
C ILE A 73 15.27 -0.34 13.52
N ASP A 74 16.31 -0.90 12.94
CA ASP A 74 17.66 -0.87 13.50
C ASP A 74 18.15 0.56 13.75
N TRP A 75 17.93 1.46 12.77
CA TRP A 75 18.29 2.86 12.90
C TRP A 75 17.49 3.56 14.01
N LEU A 76 16.17 3.33 14.06
CA LEU A 76 15.28 3.92 15.05
C LEU A 76 15.63 3.47 16.47
N LEU A 77 15.95 2.19 16.67
CA LEU A 77 16.40 1.65 17.96
C LEU A 77 17.63 2.38 18.51
N LYS A 78 18.56 2.74 17.62
CA LYS A 78 19.83 3.37 17.98
C LYS A 78 19.68 4.88 18.17
N ASN A 79 18.82 5.54 17.41
CA ASN A 79 18.82 6.99 17.28
C ASN A 79 17.61 7.69 17.95
N VAL A 80 16.49 7.00 18.13
CA VAL A 80 15.32 7.58 18.80
C VAL A 80 15.37 7.28 20.29
N LYS A 81 15.52 8.33 21.10
CA LYS A 81 15.55 8.20 22.56
C LYS A 81 14.19 7.79 23.12
N ASN A 82 14.20 7.15 24.28
CA ASN A 82 13.01 6.73 25.02
C ASN A 82 12.11 5.72 24.29
N ASN A 83 12.59 5.04 23.26
CA ASN A 83 11.90 3.89 22.69
C ASN A 83 11.97 2.70 23.67
N ASN A 84 10.99 1.82 23.62
CA ASN A 84 10.91 0.62 24.45
C ASN A 84 11.40 -0.65 23.76
N GLY A 85 12.04 -0.53 22.59
CA GLY A 85 12.53 -1.65 21.78
C GLY A 85 11.44 -2.45 21.05
N LYS A 86 10.19 -1.97 21.01
CA LYS A 86 9.08 -2.64 20.35
C LYS A 86 8.49 -1.74 19.27
N PHE A 87 8.23 -2.33 18.10
CA PHE A 87 7.67 -1.62 16.95
C PHE A 87 6.37 -2.24 16.51
N GLY A 88 5.48 -1.41 15.99
CA GLY A 88 4.34 -1.79 15.18
C GLY A 88 4.39 -1.09 13.83
N GLN A 89 3.88 -1.73 12.80
CA GLN A 89 3.73 -1.14 11.47
C GLN A 89 2.29 -1.28 10.99
N TYR A 90 1.77 -0.22 10.38
CA TYR A 90 0.43 -0.24 9.78
C TYR A 90 0.40 0.64 8.53
N GLY A 91 -0.55 0.38 7.68
CA GLY A 91 -0.82 1.20 6.50
C GLY A 91 -2.03 0.71 5.74
N ILE A 92 -2.64 1.59 4.96
CA ILE A 92 -3.81 1.31 4.12
C ILE A 92 -3.37 1.39 2.66
N SER A 93 -3.85 0.47 1.81
CA SER A 93 -3.57 0.48 0.37
C SER A 93 -2.10 0.14 0.08
N TYR A 94 -1.38 0.89 -0.71
CA TYR A 94 0.05 0.69 -0.93
C TYR A 94 0.87 0.68 0.38
N PRO A 95 0.65 1.58 1.37
CA PRO A 95 1.20 1.42 2.73
C PRO A 95 0.76 0.13 3.44
N GLY A 96 -0.39 -0.44 3.09
CA GLY A 96 -0.83 -1.78 3.49
C GLY A 96 0.05 -2.88 2.90
N PHE A 97 0.39 -2.77 1.61
CA PHE A 97 1.40 -3.63 0.97
C PHE A 97 2.75 -3.53 1.69
N TYR A 98 3.27 -2.33 1.96
CA TYR A 98 4.53 -2.17 2.71
C TYR A 98 4.47 -2.79 4.10
N SER A 99 3.29 -2.77 4.74
CA SER A 99 3.10 -3.42 6.04
C SER A 99 3.11 -4.94 5.91
N ALA A 100 2.43 -5.49 4.91
CA ALA A 100 2.44 -6.92 4.63
C ALA A 100 3.83 -7.42 4.19
N ALA A 101 4.54 -6.64 3.37
CA ALA A 101 5.89 -6.96 2.90
C ALA A 101 6.96 -6.91 4.00
N ALA A 102 6.66 -6.33 5.16
CA ALA A 102 7.52 -6.38 6.35
C ALA A 102 7.39 -7.69 7.16
N LEU A 103 6.41 -8.55 6.85
CA LEU A 103 6.18 -9.80 7.57
C LEU A 103 7.19 -10.91 7.25
N PRO A 104 7.61 -11.13 5.98
CA PRO A 104 8.70 -12.03 5.68
C PRO A 104 9.99 -11.54 6.35
N ASP A 105 10.75 -12.45 6.98
CA ASP A 105 12.02 -12.15 7.63
C ASP A 105 11.98 -10.94 8.60
N ALA A 106 10.87 -10.79 9.33
CA ALA A 106 10.57 -9.63 10.15
C ALA A 106 11.65 -9.39 11.24
N HIS A 107 12.00 -8.11 11.44
CA HIS A 107 12.91 -7.70 12.51
C HIS A 107 12.38 -8.16 13.90
N PRO A 108 13.22 -8.70 14.80
CA PRO A 108 12.76 -9.19 16.11
C PRO A 108 12.04 -8.16 16.98
N ALA A 109 12.30 -6.87 16.79
CA ALA A 109 11.61 -5.79 17.48
C ALA A 109 10.24 -5.46 16.88
N LEU A 110 9.90 -5.92 15.66
CA LEU A 110 8.59 -5.74 15.04
C LEU A 110 7.62 -6.73 15.68
N LYS A 111 6.71 -6.23 16.53
CA LYS A 111 5.82 -7.05 17.37
C LYS A 111 4.41 -7.15 16.84
N ALA A 112 3.94 -6.13 16.14
CA ALA A 112 2.60 -6.09 15.58
C ALA A 112 2.60 -5.43 14.21
N VAL A 113 1.80 -5.98 13.29
CA VAL A 113 1.64 -5.42 11.95
C VAL A 113 0.15 -5.39 11.58
N SER A 114 -0.32 -4.26 11.06
CA SER A 114 -1.69 -4.14 10.57
C SER A 114 -1.69 -3.75 9.09
N PRO A 115 -1.64 -4.73 8.17
CA PRO A 115 -1.89 -4.51 6.76
C PRO A 115 -3.39 -4.23 6.55
N GLN A 116 -3.73 -3.06 6.04
CA GLN A 116 -5.11 -2.63 5.84
C GLN A 116 -5.34 -2.38 4.35
N ALA A 117 -6.38 -2.98 3.77
CA ALA A 117 -6.53 -3.09 2.33
C ALA A 117 -5.17 -3.33 1.64
N PRO A 118 -4.41 -4.35 2.08
CA PRO A 118 -3.09 -4.60 1.53
C PRO A 118 -3.18 -5.25 0.16
N ILE A 119 -2.35 -4.83 -0.77
CA ILE A 119 -2.11 -5.56 -2.00
C ILE A 119 -1.30 -6.82 -1.67
N ALA A 120 -1.74 -7.99 -2.14
CA ALA A 120 -1.01 -9.25 -2.06
C ALA A 120 -0.33 -9.60 -3.38
N ASP A 121 -1.05 -9.39 -4.47
CA ASP A 121 -0.60 -9.61 -5.83
C ASP A 121 -1.17 -8.51 -6.71
N PHE A 122 -0.32 -7.63 -7.18
CA PHE A 122 -0.72 -6.44 -7.93
C PHE A 122 -1.51 -6.77 -9.20
N PHE A 123 -1.28 -7.94 -9.80
CA PHE A 123 -2.08 -8.33 -10.96
C PHE A 123 -3.54 -8.55 -10.59
N PHE A 124 -3.81 -9.25 -9.48
CA PHE A 124 -5.18 -9.61 -9.09
C PHE A 124 -5.86 -8.56 -8.22
N ASP A 125 -5.11 -7.74 -7.50
CA ASP A 125 -5.65 -6.65 -6.71
C ASP A 125 -5.96 -5.45 -7.61
N ASP A 126 -4.91 -4.76 -8.09
CA ASP A 126 -5.05 -3.45 -8.72
C ASP A 126 -5.39 -3.47 -10.20
N PHE A 127 -4.76 -4.37 -10.98
CA PHE A 127 -4.71 -4.14 -12.43
C PHE A 127 -5.59 -5.05 -13.26
N HIS A 128 -5.91 -6.26 -12.79
CA HIS A 128 -6.72 -7.21 -13.55
C HIS A 128 -7.71 -7.95 -12.65
N HIS A 129 -9.00 -7.69 -12.83
CA HIS A 129 -10.04 -8.45 -12.16
C HIS A 129 -10.59 -9.51 -13.11
N GLN A 130 -10.49 -10.78 -12.72
CA GLN A 130 -10.88 -11.94 -13.53
C GLN A 130 -10.21 -11.96 -14.91
N GLY A 131 -9.00 -11.44 -14.99
CA GLY A 131 -8.23 -11.32 -16.24
C GLY A 131 -8.53 -10.08 -17.08
N ALA A 132 -9.52 -9.30 -16.72
CA ALA A 132 -9.83 -8.03 -17.39
C ALA A 132 -9.02 -6.88 -16.78
N PHE A 133 -8.38 -6.10 -17.65
CA PHE A 133 -7.69 -4.88 -17.23
C PHE A 133 -8.66 -3.85 -16.65
N VAL A 134 -8.34 -3.31 -15.48
CA VAL A 134 -9.17 -2.32 -14.78
C VAL A 134 -8.87 -0.92 -15.33
N GLN A 135 -9.64 -0.50 -16.34
CA GLN A 135 -9.41 0.77 -17.04
C GLN A 135 -9.50 2.01 -16.14
N ALA A 136 -10.25 1.95 -15.04
CA ALA A 136 -10.33 3.06 -14.08
C ALA A 136 -8.96 3.45 -13.53
N TYR A 137 -8.00 2.53 -13.52
CA TYR A 137 -6.63 2.76 -13.05
C TYR A 137 -5.70 3.44 -14.04
N THR A 138 -6.13 3.72 -15.27
CA THR A 138 -5.26 4.38 -16.27
C THR A 138 -4.66 5.70 -15.77
N ALA A 139 -5.33 6.40 -14.88
CA ALA A 139 -4.83 7.64 -14.28
C ALA A 139 -3.76 7.41 -13.20
N ILE A 140 -3.82 6.29 -12.46
CA ILE A 140 -2.89 5.99 -11.36
C ILE A 140 -1.45 5.77 -11.86
N PHE A 141 -1.28 5.40 -13.12
CA PHE A 141 0.04 5.30 -13.75
C PHE A 141 0.80 6.62 -13.72
N GLY A 142 0.09 7.76 -13.68
CA GLY A 142 0.70 9.07 -13.47
C GLY A 142 1.41 9.19 -12.12
N VAL A 143 0.88 8.56 -11.07
CA VAL A 143 1.46 8.59 -9.72
C VAL A 143 2.71 7.71 -9.63
N PHE A 144 2.70 6.55 -10.27
CA PHE A 144 3.72 5.51 -10.09
C PHE A 144 4.73 5.41 -11.24
N GLY A 145 4.45 5.99 -12.37
CA GLY A 145 5.25 5.82 -13.59
C GLY A 145 6.36 6.84 -13.80
N TYR A 146 6.63 7.69 -12.82
CA TYR A 146 7.68 8.70 -12.88
C TYR A 146 8.47 8.72 -11.57
N ASN A 147 9.78 8.89 -11.69
CA ASN A 147 10.68 9.09 -10.56
C ASN A 147 11.27 10.50 -10.61
N PRO A 148 11.52 11.14 -9.47
CA PRO A 148 12.25 12.39 -9.43
C PRO A 148 13.74 12.15 -9.70
N ASP A 149 14.42 13.11 -10.33
CA ASP A 149 15.86 13.03 -10.59
C ASP A 149 16.69 13.10 -9.30
N LYS A 150 16.13 13.66 -8.24
CA LYS A 150 16.75 13.85 -6.93
C LYS A 150 15.69 13.94 -5.85
N PRO A 151 16.02 13.69 -4.58
CA PRO A 151 15.09 13.88 -3.46
C PRO A 151 14.45 15.26 -3.48
N THR A 152 13.12 15.31 -3.35
CA THR A 152 12.33 16.54 -3.43
C THR A 152 11.07 16.46 -2.57
N LYS A 153 10.58 17.62 -2.10
CA LYS A 153 9.26 17.75 -1.48
C LYS A 153 8.14 17.92 -2.51
N ASP A 154 8.48 18.17 -3.76
CA ASP A 154 7.51 18.45 -4.82
C ASP A 154 6.78 17.19 -5.27
N ASN A 155 5.53 17.36 -5.67
CA ASN A 155 4.74 16.31 -6.30
C ASN A 155 5.03 16.26 -7.81
N TRP A 156 6.18 15.72 -8.20
CA TRP A 156 6.64 15.66 -9.61
C TRP A 156 5.67 14.94 -10.54
N PHE A 157 4.88 14.04 -10.02
CA PHE A 157 3.87 13.29 -10.78
C PHE A 157 2.60 14.11 -11.08
N MET A 158 2.38 15.24 -10.41
CA MET A 158 1.15 16.03 -10.59
C MET A 158 1.00 16.55 -12.02
N LYS A 159 2.09 16.98 -12.65
CA LYS A 159 2.03 17.49 -14.01
C LYS A 159 1.56 16.44 -15.03
N PRO A 160 2.19 15.25 -15.12
CA PRO A 160 1.68 14.19 -16.00
C PRO A 160 0.28 13.70 -15.60
N MET A 161 -0.04 13.64 -14.30
CA MET A 161 -1.36 13.26 -13.84
C MET A 161 -2.44 14.28 -14.26
N MET A 162 -2.14 15.58 -14.13
CA MET A 162 -3.06 16.66 -14.55
C MET A 162 -3.27 16.70 -16.06
N LYS A 163 -2.32 16.23 -16.86
CA LYS A 163 -2.53 16.07 -18.31
C LYS A 163 -3.71 15.13 -18.60
N PHE A 164 -3.91 14.12 -17.77
CA PHE A 164 -5.04 13.21 -17.84
C PHE A 164 -6.30 13.81 -17.21
N TYR A 165 -6.25 14.22 -15.94
CA TYR A 165 -7.39 14.75 -15.19
C TYR A 165 -7.77 16.20 -15.56
N GLY A 166 -6.88 16.95 -16.19
CA GLY A 166 -7.15 18.31 -16.65
C GLY A 166 -8.12 18.37 -17.82
N GLN A 167 -8.54 17.22 -18.37
CA GLN A 167 -9.62 17.14 -19.34
C GLN A 167 -10.97 17.02 -18.62
N PRO A 168 -12.02 17.66 -19.09
CA PRO A 168 -13.35 17.41 -18.58
C PRO A 168 -13.75 15.96 -18.91
N ILE A 169 -13.78 15.12 -17.90
CA ILE A 169 -14.22 13.72 -18.00
C ILE A 169 -15.51 13.58 -17.20
N PRO A 170 -16.65 14.00 -17.74
CA PRO A 170 -17.92 13.92 -17.02
C PRO A 170 -18.42 12.48 -16.88
N ASP A 171 -17.97 11.58 -17.77
CA ASP A 171 -18.31 10.17 -17.82
C ASP A 171 -17.09 9.35 -18.21
N GLY A 172 -16.60 8.53 -17.27
CA GLY A 172 -15.42 7.68 -17.49
C GLY A 172 -15.63 6.61 -18.57
N TYR A 173 -16.86 6.06 -18.70
CA TYR A 173 -17.16 5.11 -19.77
C TYR A 173 -17.05 5.77 -21.15
N ASP A 174 -17.68 6.93 -21.33
CA ASP A 174 -17.63 7.65 -22.61
C ASP A 174 -16.21 8.11 -22.96
N PHE A 175 -15.44 8.52 -21.95
CA PHE A 175 -14.03 8.85 -22.13
C PHE A 175 -13.24 7.65 -22.67
N HIS A 176 -13.32 6.48 -22.04
CA HIS A 176 -12.59 5.28 -22.48
C HIS A 176 -13.07 4.78 -23.83
N ARG A 177 -14.38 4.85 -24.09
CA ARG A 177 -14.96 4.51 -25.38
C ARG A 177 -14.43 5.39 -26.52
N ARG A 178 -14.30 6.68 -26.30
CA ARG A 178 -13.74 7.61 -27.29
C ARG A 178 -12.23 7.46 -27.44
N MET A 179 -11.54 7.16 -26.37
CA MET A 179 -10.10 6.88 -26.39
C MET A 179 -9.80 5.67 -27.30
N GLY A 180 -10.66 4.65 -27.26
CA GLY A 180 -10.51 3.44 -28.06
C GLY A 180 -9.39 2.52 -27.55
N PRO A 181 -8.56 1.94 -28.41
CA PRO A 181 -7.53 1.00 -28.02
C PRO A 181 -6.52 1.59 -27.02
N LEU A 182 -6.02 0.75 -26.10
CA LEU A 182 -5.02 1.16 -25.08
C LEU A 182 -3.76 1.80 -25.66
N LYS A 183 -3.41 1.47 -26.90
CA LYS A 183 -2.33 2.13 -27.65
C LYS A 183 -2.48 3.66 -27.65
N ASN A 184 -3.71 4.17 -27.75
CA ASN A 184 -3.95 5.60 -27.75
C ASN A 184 -3.63 6.26 -26.39
N PHE A 185 -3.78 5.53 -25.28
CA PHE A 185 -3.30 6.00 -23.96
C PHE A 185 -1.78 6.14 -23.95
N THR A 186 -1.06 5.19 -24.49
CA THR A 186 0.39 5.27 -24.64
C THR A 186 0.79 6.54 -25.36
N GLU A 187 0.21 6.78 -26.53
CA GLU A 187 0.60 7.90 -27.39
C GLU A 187 0.20 9.26 -26.81
N GLN A 188 -0.96 9.36 -26.17
CA GLN A 188 -1.51 10.65 -25.73
C GLN A 188 -1.10 11.05 -24.31
N TYR A 189 -0.93 10.07 -23.39
CA TYR A 189 -0.77 10.35 -21.96
C TYR A 189 0.48 9.73 -21.33
N HIS A 190 0.93 8.56 -21.79
CA HIS A 190 1.91 7.74 -21.10
C HIS A 190 3.13 7.35 -21.94
N ALA A 191 3.46 8.12 -22.96
CA ALA A 191 4.56 7.80 -23.88
C ALA A 191 5.93 7.65 -23.17
N ASP A 192 6.15 8.42 -22.11
CA ASP A 192 7.37 8.47 -21.29
C ASP A 192 7.19 7.83 -19.89
N ASN A 193 6.06 7.16 -19.66
CA ASN A 193 5.74 6.54 -18.38
C ASN A 193 6.29 5.11 -18.35
N TYR A 194 7.33 4.88 -17.52
CA TYR A 194 7.99 3.58 -17.47
C TYR A 194 7.07 2.48 -16.94
N PHE A 195 6.21 2.77 -15.95
CA PHE A 195 5.33 1.79 -15.37
C PHE A 195 4.19 1.39 -16.31
N TRP A 196 3.63 2.36 -17.04
CA TRP A 196 2.67 2.05 -18.10
C TRP A 196 3.26 1.13 -19.15
N LYS A 197 4.52 1.40 -19.55
CA LYS A 197 5.21 0.55 -20.51
C LYS A 197 5.40 -0.88 -20.00
N GLU A 198 5.86 -1.06 -18.75
CA GLU A 198 5.98 -2.37 -18.11
C GLU A 198 4.62 -3.10 -18.09
N HIS A 199 3.54 -2.39 -17.77
CA HIS A 199 2.20 -2.97 -17.73
C HIS A 199 1.73 -3.44 -19.12
N VAL A 200 1.93 -2.64 -20.15
CA VAL A 200 1.56 -2.97 -21.53
C VAL A 200 2.41 -4.11 -22.08
N ASP A 201 3.69 -4.19 -21.70
CA ASP A 201 4.59 -5.28 -22.10
C ASP A 201 4.25 -6.61 -21.38
N HIS A 202 3.52 -6.57 -20.26
CA HIS A 202 3.14 -7.73 -19.45
C HIS A 202 1.62 -7.85 -19.23
N PRO A 203 0.81 -8.02 -20.33
CA PRO A 203 -0.65 -8.02 -20.23
C PRO A 203 -1.24 -9.29 -19.60
N ASN A 204 -0.43 -10.33 -19.41
CA ASN A 204 -0.81 -11.60 -18.82
C ASN A 204 -0.07 -11.86 -17.52
N TYR A 205 -0.57 -12.79 -16.70
CA TYR A 205 0.06 -13.19 -15.45
C TYR A 205 1.34 -13.99 -15.68
N ASP A 206 2.39 -13.30 -16.11
CA ASP A 206 3.70 -13.85 -16.39
C ASP A 206 4.69 -13.71 -15.22
N THR A 207 5.97 -13.97 -15.46
CA THR A 207 7.01 -13.90 -14.43
C THR A 207 7.23 -12.48 -13.88
N PHE A 208 6.85 -11.43 -14.61
CA PHE A 208 6.89 -10.06 -14.12
C PHE A 208 5.97 -9.88 -12.91
N TRP A 209 4.72 -10.33 -13.01
CA TRP A 209 3.74 -10.27 -11.94
C TRP A 209 4.01 -11.30 -10.84
N GLN A 210 4.33 -12.53 -11.23
CA GLN A 210 4.57 -13.64 -10.28
C GLN A 210 5.68 -13.32 -9.26
N LYS A 211 6.73 -12.62 -9.66
CA LYS A 211 7.80 -12.17 -8.77
C LYS A 211 7.33 -11.13 -7.73
N ARG A 212 6.24 -10.44 -8.02
CA ARG A 212 5.66 -9.38 -7.18
C ARG A 212 4.54 -9.88 -6.28
N ASN A 213 4.19 -11.15 -6.39
CA ASN A 213 3.23 -11.79 -5.51
C ASN A 213 3.86 -12.05 -4.13
N LEU A 214 3.28 -11.45 -3.10
CA LEU A 214 3.77 -11.55 -1.72
C LEU A 214 3.41 -12.89 -1.05
N LEU A 215 2.31 -13.53 -1.46
CA LEU A 215 1.76 -14.70 -0.77
C LEU A 215 2.75 -15.85 -0.59
N PRO A 216 3.60 -16.22 -1.56
CA PRO A 216 4.58 -17.29 -1.40
C PRO A 216 5.60 -17.07 -0.27
N HIS A 217 5.77 -15.82 0.16
CA HIS A 217 6.77 -15.41 1.16
C HIS A 217 6.24 -15.39 2.60
N LEU A 218 4.93 -15.49 2.82
CA LEU A 218 4.26 -15.43 4.14
C LEU A 218 4.29 -16.78 4.89
N LYS A 219 5.46 -17.45 4.90
CA LYS A 219 5.60 -18.79 5.49
C LYS A 219 6.13 -18.79 6.92
N LYS A 220 6.74 -17.71 7.37
CA LYS A 220 7.31 -17.55 8.71
C LYS A 220 7.01 -16.17 9.23
N VAL A 221 5.76 -15.98 9.68
CA VAL A 221 5.29 -14.70 10.19
C VAL A 221 5.36 -14.70 11.71
N ALA A 222 6.28 -13.92 12.27
CA ALA A 222 6.50 -13.83 13.72
C ALA A 222 5.66 -12.70 14.39
N PRO A 223 5.45 -11.52 13.79
CA PRO A 223 4.64 -10.47 14.40
C PRO A 223 3.16 -10.85 14.52
N ALA A 224 2.49 -10.39 15.58
CA ALA A 224 1.04 -10.40 15.63
C ALA A 224 0.47 -9.59 14.46
N THR A 225 -0.48 -10.15 13.72
CA THR A 225 -0.99 -9.56 12.49
C THR A 225 -2.48 -9.29 12.58
N LEU A 226 -2.90 -8.05 12.32
CA LEU A 226 -4.30 -7.64 12.21
C LEU A 226 -4.56 -7.11 10.80
N ILE A 227 -5.19 -7.91 9.98
CA ILE A 227 -5.55 -7.54 8.61
C ILE A 227 -6.92 -6.86 8.62
N VAL A 228 -7.07 -5.79 7.84
CA VAL A 228 -8.35 -5.07 7.72
C VAL A 228 -8.72 -4.93 6.26
N GLY A 229 -9.99 -5.11 5.93
CA GLY A 229 -10.50 -4.94 4.59
C GLY A 229 -11.99 -4.58 4.54
N GLY A 230 -12.43 -4.07 3.41
CA GLY A 230 -13.82 -3.72 3.14
C GLY A 230 -14.47 -4.68 2.16
N TRP A 231 -15.71 -5.14 2.45
CA TRP A 231 -16.46 -5.97 1.51
C TRP A 231 -16.84 -5.25 0.22
N PHE A 232 -16.83 -3.91 0.24
CA PHE A 232 -17.12 -3.06 -0.91
C PHE A 232 -15.86 -2.37 -1.46
N ASP A 233 -14.69 -2.89 -1.09
CA ASP A 233 -13.45 -2.41 -1.67
C ASP A 233 -13.36 -2.87 -3.12
N ALA A 234 -13.40 -1.91 -4.04
CA ALA A 234 -13.34 -2.18 -5.47
C ALA A 234 -11.90 -2.31 -5.99
N GLU A 235 -10.92 -2.10 -5.11
CA GLU A 235 -9.48 -2.09 -5.39
C GLU A 235 -8.81 -3.30 -4.76
N ASP A 236 -8.71 -3.32 -3.43
CA ASP A 236 -7.92 -4.29 -2.66
C ASP A 236 -8.80 -5.25 -1.83
N LEU A 237 -9.64 -6.03 -2.47
CA LEU A 237 -10.42 -7.07 -1.81
C LEU A 237 -9.71 -8.44 -1.81
N TYR A 238 -8.95 -8.73 -2.85
CA TYR A 238 -8.22 -10.00 -2.97
C TYR A 238 -7.10 -10.12 -1.93
N GLY A 239 -6.34 -9.06 -1.72
CA GLY A 239 -5.18 -9.01 -0.84
C GLY A 239 -5.48 -9.36 0.62
N PRO A 240 -6.39 -8.67 1.32
CA PRO A 240 -6.70 -8.95 2.71
C PRO A 240 -7.09 -10.40 2.96
N LEU A 241 -7.97 -10.94 2.11
CA LEU A 241 -8.48 -12.30 2.24
C LEU A 241 -7.41 -13.36 2.01
N ASN A 242 -6.53 -13.15 1.02
CA ASN A 242 -5.52 -14.13 0.67
C ASN A 242 -4.27 -14.06 1.57
N ILE A 243 -3.89 -12.87 2.04
CA ILE A 243 -2.85 -12.72 3.08
C ILE A 243 -3.29 -13.45 4.34
N TYR A 244 -4.52 -13.21 4.83
CA TYR A 244 -5.06 -13.89 6.00
C TYR A 244 -5.00 -15.41 5.86
N LYS A 245 -5.60 -15.96 4.80
CA LYS A 245 -5.61 -17.41 4.54
C LYS A 245 -4.21 -18.00 4.43
N THR A 246 -3.28 -17.29 3.82
CA THR A 246 -1.91 -17.76 3.63
C THR A 246 -1.16 -17.83 4.96
N ILE A 247 -1.30 -16.80 5.81
CA ILE A 247 -0.70 -16.78 7.14
C ILE A 247 -1.29 -17.91 8.00
N GLU A 248 -2.62 -18.07 8.03
CA GLU A 248 -3.28 -19.17 8.76
C GLU A 248 -2.73 -20.55 8.34
N LYS A 249 -2.63 -20.77 7.04
CA LYS A 249 -2.17 -22.04 6.49
C LYS A 249 -0.74 -22.40 6.87
N HIS A 250 0.15 -21.39 6.89
CA HIS A 250 1.59 -21.63 7.01
C HIS A 250 2.18 -21.33 8.39
N ASN A 251 1.42 -20.67 9.28
CA ASN A 251 1.86 -20.25 10.60
C ASN A 251 0.89 -20.71 11.70
N PRO A 252 0.68 -22.03 11.86
CA PRO A 252 -0.25 -22.55 12.84
C PRO A 252 0.12 -22.11 14.25
N GLY A 253 -0.85 -21.52 14.97
CA GLY A 253 -0.64 -20.97 16.31
C GLY A 253 -0.08 -19.55 16.35
N GLY A 254 0.15 -18.92 15.19
CA GLY A 254 0.45 -17.49 15.09
C GLY A 254 -0.73 -16.61 15.49
N GLN A 255 -0.46 -15.39 15.93
CA GLN A 255 -1.50 -14.40 16.19
C GLN A 255 -1.86 -13.69 14.89
N ASN A 256 -2.90 -14.17 14.22
CA ASN A 256 -3.35 -13.64 12.96
C ASN A 256 -4.87 -13.44 12.99
N GLN A 257 -5.31 -12.23 12.73
CA GLN A 257 -6.71 -11.85 12.77
C GLN A 257 -7.08 -11.07 11.52
N ILE A 258 -8.36 -11.13 11.12
CA ILE A 258 -8.90 -10.33 10.05
C ILE A 258 -10.18 -9.64 10.49
N VAL A 259 -10.32 -8.37 10.13
CA VAL A 259 -11.57 -7.62 10.29
C VAL A 259 -12.05 -7.19 8.91
N MET A 260 -13.24 -7.64 8.56
CA MET A 260 -13.93 -7.25 7.33
C MET A 260 -15.22 -6.53 7.68
N GLY A 261 -15.45 -5.38 7.09
CA GLY A 261 -16.66 -4.60 7.34
C GLY A 261 -17.30 -4.07 6.07
N PRO A 262 -18.48 -3.42 6.18
CA PRO A 262 -19.22 -2.88 5.04
C PRO A 262 -18.60 -1.57 4.54
N TRP A 263 -17.35 -1.63 4.17
CA TRP A 263 -16.51 -0.48 3.80
C TRP A 263 -16.07 -0.55 2.35
N GLY A 264 -15.93 0.62 1.73
CA GLY A 264 -15.06 0.81 0.58
C GLY A 264 -13.61 0.98 1.01
N HIS A 265 -12.76 1.38 0.09
CA HIS A 265 -11.32 1.51 0.30
C HIS A 265 -10.97 2.52 1.39
N GLY A 266 -10.46 2.05 2.54
CA GLY A 266 -10.04 2.89 3.66
C GLY A 266 -11.15 3.54 4.49
N ASP A 267 -12.43 3.21 4.27
CA ASP A 267 -13.54 3.89 4.97
C ASP A 267 -13.55 3.65 6.48
N TRP A 268 -13.01 2.55 6.97
CA TRP A 268 -12.88 2.28 8.41
C TRP A 268 -12.01 3.30 9.16
N ALA A 269 -11.11 3.98 8.46
CA ALA A 269 -10.24 4.98 9.05
C ALA A 269 -10.85 6.40 9.09
N LYS A 270 -12.04 6.60 8.52
CA LYS A 270 -12.72 7.89 8.45
C LYS A 270 -13.65 8.08 9.65
N GLU A 271 -13.42 9.14 10.43
CA GLU A 271 -14.25 9.52 11.59
C GLU A 271 -15.53 10.27 11.16
N ASN A 272 -16.35 9.69 10.30
CA ASN A 272 -17.53 10.38 9.80
C ASN A 272 -18.86 9.86 10.33
N GLY A 273 -18.86 8.84 11.20
CA GLY A 273 -20.08 8.25 11.77
C GLY A 273 -21.08 7.72 10.71
N LYS A 274 -20.62 7.54 9.49
CA LYS A 274 -21.44 7.18 8.35
C LYS A 274 -22.05 5.80 8.53
N SER A 275 -23.36 5.71 8.30
CA SER A 275 -24.13 4.47 8.41
C SER A 275 -24.53 3.88 7.05
N THR A 276 -24.01 4.47 5.97
CA THR A 276 -24.33 4.04 4.62
C THR A 276 -23.06 3.80 3.82
N HIS A 277 -23.12 2.82 2.92
CA HIS A 277 -22.18 2.71 1.82
C HIS A 277 -22.97 2.75 0.51
N ASN A 278 -22.67 3.74 -0.31
CA ASN A 278 -23.48 4.08 -1.48
C ASN A 278 -24.99 4.22 -1.11
N HIS A 279 -25.84 3.40 -1.67
CA HIS A 279 -27.29 3.39 -1.41
C HIS A 279 -27.75 2.38 -0.34
N ILE A 280 -26.79 1.66 0.27
CA ILE A 280 -27.09 0.65 1.29
C ILE A 280 -27.00 1.28 2.67
N TYR A 281 -28.05 1.15 3.46
CA TYR A 281 -28.14 1.60 4.85
C TYR A 281 -27.91 0.43 5.81
N PHE A 282 -26.97 0.54 6.73
CA PHE A 282 -26.58 -0.50 7.67
C PHE A 282 -27.15 -0.33 9.08
N GLY A 283 -27.95 0.71 9.30
CA GLY A 283 -28.64 0.95 10.58
C GLY A 283 -27.79 1.63 11.65
N ASP A 284 -26.49 1.48 11.62
CA ASP A 284 -25.54 2.11 12.57
C ASP A 284 -24.27 2.55 11.84
N SER A 285 -23.42 3.27 12.54
CA SER A 285 -22.12 3.71 12.00
C SER A 285 -21.24 2.53 11.65
N ILE A 286 -20.84 2.44 10.39
CA ILE A 286 -20.05 1.34 9.86
C ILE A 286 -18.56 1.39 10.23
N SER A 287 -18.03 2.56 10.60
CA SER A 287 -16.61 2.76 10.95
C SER A 287 -16.37 2.98 12.45
N THR A 288 -17.29 3.62 13.14
CA THR A 288 -17.11 4.00 14.55
C THR A 288 -16.91 2.81 15.47
N TRP A 289 -17.58 1.69 15.20
CA TRP A 289 -17.37 0.46 15.98
C TRP A 289 -15.92 -0.01 15.88
N TYR A 290 -15.38 -0.10 14.67
CA TYR A 290 -14.00 -0.53 14.46
C TYR A 290 -12.99 0.42 15.13
N GLN A 291 -13.23 1.73 15.03
CA GLN A 291 -12.32 2.73 15.62
C GLN A 291 -12.31 2.75 17.15
N ARG A 292 -13.35 2.22 17.79
CA ARG A 292 -13.48 2.17 19.24
C ARG A 292 -12.98 0.88 19.88
N ASN A 293 -12.97 -0.20 19.12
CA ASN A 293 -12.63 -1.54 19.58
C ASN A 293 -11.31 -2.03 19.03
#